data_de5f6bc9e99a1079aa74f60effe59aa0
#
_entry.id   de5f6bc9e99a1079aa74f60effe59aa0
#
_cell.length_a   1.000
_cell.length_b   1.000
_cell.length_c   1.000
_cell.angle_alpha   90.00
_cell.angle_beta   90.00
_cell.angle_gamma   90.00
#
_symmetry.space_group_name_H-M   'P 1'
#
loop_
_entity.id
_entity.type
_entity.pdbx_description
1 polymer ?
#
loop_
_entity_poly.entity_id
_entity_poly.type
_entity_poly.pdbx_seq_one_letter_code
_entity_poly.pdbx_strand_id
1 'polypeptide(L)'
;ELIPDADIVMNLTPDKQHTPVVEAVMPLMKAGSCLDYAHGFNLVEEGMQIKKDITVVMMCPKCPGSEVRQEFLRGFGVPTLIAVHRENDPNGDGLEIAKALAAATGGHRAGVLESSPIAEVKSDLMGEQTILCGVLQTGSILCFDKMVEEGIDPAYASKLVQYGWENITEALKIGGVTNMMDRLSNPAKIRAFELSERLKEI
;
A
#
# COMPACT_ATOMS: atom_id res chain seq x y z
N GLU A 1 -16.71 16.02 -18.15
CA GLU A 1 -17.91 16.90 -17.96
C GLU A 1 -18.18 17.24 -16.49
N LEU A 2 -17.81 16.38 -15.51
CA LEU A 2 -18.08 16.61 -14.08
C LEU A 2 -16.94 17.32 -13.32
N ILE A 3 -15.74 17.32 -13.85
CA ILE A 3 -14.54 17.85 -13.15
C ILE A 3 -14.68 19.33 -12.73
N PRO A 4 -15.24 20.24 -13.57
CA PRO A 4 -15.35 21.65 -13.17
C PRO A 4 -16.25 21.91 -11.95
N ASP A 5 -17.19 20.99 -11.68
CA ASP A 5 -18.14 21.13 -10.57
C ASP A 5 -17.71 20.34 -9.33
N ALA A 6 -16.70 19.45 -9.46
CA ALA A 6 -16.25 18.60 -8.38
C ALA A 6 -15.52 19.37 -7.27
N ASP A 7 -15.84 19.09 -6.02
CA ASP A 7 -15.08 19.58 -4.86
C ASP A 7 -13.84 18.74 -4.62
N ILE A 8 -13.93 17.42 -4.88
CA ILE A 8 -12.84 16.48 -4.74
C ILE A 8 -12.74 15.62 -6.01
N VAL A 9 -11.55 15.53 -6.57
CA VAL A 9 -11.22 14.66 -7.69
C VAL A 9 -10.25 13.59 -7.19
N MET A 10 -10.67 12.33 -7.23
CA MET A 10 -9.83 11.20 -6.78
C MET A 10 -9.14 10.56 -7.99
N ASN A 11 -7.82 10.61 -8.01
CA ASN A 11 -7.03 9.91 -9.02
C ASN A 11 -6.78 8.46 -8.58
N LEU A 12 -7.59 7.56 -9.10
CA LEU A 12 -7.53 6.11 -8.83
C LEU A 12 -7.04 5.32 -10.05
N THR A 13 -6.36 6.00 -10.97
CA THR A 13 -5.77 5.35 -12.15
C THR A 13 -4.45 4.68 -11.78
N PRO A 14 -3.96 3.73 -12.60
CA PRO A 14 -2.62 3.17 -12.40
C PRO A 14 -1.53 4.24 -12.51
N ASP A 15 -0.43 4.12 -11.77
CA ASP A 15 0.66 5.11 -11.68
C ASP A 15 1.15 5.58 -13.05
N LYS A 16 1.29 4.66 -14.02
CA LYS A 16 1.70 4.97 -15.39
C LYS A 16 0.77 5.93 -16.14
N GLN A 17 -0.45 6.12 -15.64
CA GLN A 17 -1.45 7.00 -16.22
C GLN A 17 -1.60 8.30 -15.44
N HIS A 18 -0.93 8.47 -14.31
CA HIS A 18 -1.11 9.65 -13.45
C HIS A 18 -0.77 10.94 -14.19
N THR A 19 0.42 11.04 -14.82
CA THR A 19 0.83 12.25 -15.53
C THR A 19 -0.18 12.68 -16.61
N PRO A 20 -0.53 11.88 -17.62
CA PRO A 20 -1.47 12.30 -18.64
C PRO A 20 -2.88 12.57 -18.10
N VAL A 21 -3.31 11.84 -17.07
CA VAL A 21 -4.61 12.07 -16.43
C VAL A 21 -4.62 13.40 -15.68
N VAL A 22 -3.62 13.66 -14.86
CA VAL A 22 -3.53 14.90 -14.07
C VAL A 22 -3.37 16.13 -14.99
N GLU A 23 -2.55 16.04 -16.04
CA GLU A 23 -2.42 17.09 -17.04
C GLU A 23 -3.75 17.43 -17.74
N ALA A 24 -4.58 16.42 -18.00
CA ALA A 24 -5.89 16.62 -18.62
C ALA A 24 -6.96 17.15 -17.64
N VAL A 25 -6.91 16.73 -16.38
CA VAL A 25 -7.93 17.01 -15.36
C VAL A 25 -7.68 18.31 -14.64
N MET A 26 -6.44 18.58 -14.25
CA MET A 26 -6.05 19.73 -13.43
C MET A 26 -6.49 21.09 -14.02
N PRO A 27 -6.37 21.35 -15.34
CA PRO A 27 -6.86 22.61 -15.92
C PRO A 27 -8.37 22.84 -15.79
N LEU A 28 -9.13 21.74 -15.65
CA LEU A 28 -10.59 21.76 -15.53
C LEU A 28 -11.06 21.90 -14.08
N MET A 29 -10.19 21.66 -13.11
CA MET A 29 -10.52 21.74 -11.70
C MET A 29 -10.71 23.20 -11.25
N LYS A 30 -11.75 23.44 -10.47
CA LYS A 30 -12.03 24.77 -9.89
C LYS A 30 -11.03 25.12 -8.79
N ALA A 31 -10.79 26.41 -8.59
CA ALA A 31 -9.98 26.89 -7.47
C ALA A 31 -10.59 26.45 -6.12
N GLY A 32 -9.75 26.06 -5.18
CA GLY A 32 -10.16 25.54 -3.87
C GLY A 32 -10.68 24.12 -3.86
N SER A 33 -10.69 23.41 -5.01
CA SER A 33 -10.99 21.97 -5.02
C SER A 33 -9.80 21.15 -4.55
N CYS A 34 -10.03 19.86 -4.30
CA CYS A 34 -9.03 18.92 -3.82
C CYS A 34 -8.73 17.84 -4.86
N LEU A 35 -7.45 17.55 -5.08
CA LEU A 35 -6.97 16.38 -5.82
C LEU A 35 -6.46 15.36 -4.82
N ASP A 36 -7.06 14.17 -4.81
CA ASP A 36 -6.66 13.04 -3.98
C ASP A 36 -5.91 11.99 -4.79
N TYR A 37 -4.83 11.49 -4.23
CA TYR A 37 -4.03 10.39 -4.76
C TYR A 37 -4.13 9.16 -3.86
N ALA A 38 -4.37 8.00 -4.45
CA ALA A 38 -4.27 6.72 -3.74
C ALA A 38 -2.82 6.22 -3.59
N HIS A 39 -1.88 6.72 -4.40
CA HIS A 39 -0.44 6.51 -4.33
C HIS A 39 0.30 7.71 -4.89
N GLY A 40 1.37 8.13 -4.21
CA GLY A 40 2.03 9.42 -4.48
C GLY A 40 3.16 9.40 -5.49
N PHE A 41 3.36 8.33 -6.27
CA PHE A 41 4.50 8.20 -7.20
C PHE A 41 4.65 9.41 -8.13
N ASN A 42 3.56 9.84 -8.74
CA ASN A 42 3.52 11.00 -9.65
C ASN A 42 3.96 12.32 -8.98
N LEU A 43 3.59 12.52 -7.70
CA LEU A 43 3.97 13.70 -6.93
C LEU A 43 5.46 13.68 -6.53
N VAL A 44 5.96 12.51 -6.10
CA VAL A 44 7.26 12.39 -5.45
C VAL A 44 8.37 12.07 -6.44
N GLU A 45 8.19 11.06 -7.28
CA GLU A 45 9.23 10.56 -8.18
C GLU A 45 9.20 11.28 -9.54
N GLU A 46 8.00 11.56 -10.07
CA GLU A 46 7.85 12.30 -11.33
C GLU A 46 7.83 13.82 -11.13
N GLY A 47 7.67 14.29 -9.90
CA GLY A 47 7.70 15.72 -9.57
C GLY A 47 6.59 16.54 -10.22
N MET A 48 5.39 15.96 -10.34
CA MET A 48 4.24 16.60 -10.97
C MET A 48 3.90 17.95 -10.33
N GLN A 49 3.85 18.98 -11.14
CA GLN A 49 3.52 20.33 -10.70
C GLN A 49 2.00 20.54 -10.71
N ILE A 50 1.44 20.82 -9.56
CA ILE A 50 0.01 21.06 -9.38
C ILE A 50 -0.27 22.55 -9.21
N LYS A 51 -1.41 23.03 -9.71
CA LYS A 51 -1.88 24.40 -9.50
C LYS A 51 -1.89 24.76 -8.00
N LYS A 52 -1.43 25.94 -7.66
CA LYS A 52 -1.31 26.40 -6.27
C LYS A 52 -2.64 26.67 -5.56
N ASP A 53 -3.71 26.81 -6.31
CA ASP A 53 -5.07 27.03 -5.81
C ASP A 53 -5.87 25.73 -5.58
N ILE A 54 -5.21 24.57 -5.70
CA ILE A 54 -5.79 23.25 -5.47
C ILE A 54 -5.11 22.62 -4.24
N THR A 55 -5.92 22.09 -3.32
CA THR A 55 -5.43 21.24 -2.23
C THR A 55 -5.06 19.86 -2.75
N VAL A 56 -3.91 19.33 -2.36
CA VAL A 56 -3.47 17.97 -2.73
C VAL A 56 -3.30 17.14 -1.49
N VAL A 57 -4.05 16.03 -1.46
CA VAL A 57 -4.00 15.06 -0.37
C VAL A 57 -3.72 13.66 -0.91
N MET A 58 -3.37 12.78 -0.01
CA MET A 58 -3.24 11.36 -0.28
C MET A 58 -4.09 10.58 0.73
N MET A 59 -4.91 9.68 0.22
CA MET A 59 -5.65 8.70 1.01
C MET A 59 -5.33 7.32 0.41
N CYS A 60 -4.38 6.64 1.04
CA CYS A 60 -3.73 5.44 0.51
C CYS A 60 -4.09 4.21 1.35
N PRO A 61 -5.14 3.46 0.99
CA PRO A 61 -5.44 2.17 1.60
C PRO A 61 -4.30 1.18 1.31
N LYS A 62 -3.82 0.47 2.34
CA LYS A 62 -2.67 -0.45 2.22
C LYS A 62 -3.13 -1.86 1.86
N CYS A 63 -3.84 -1.98 0.75
CA CYS A 63 -4.24 -3.24 0.12
C CYS A 63 -4.79 -3.01 -1.30
N PRO A 64 -4.96 -4.05 -2.12
CA PRO A 64 -5.62 -3.95 -3.41
C PRO A 64 -7.04 -3.36 -3.31
N GLY A 65 -7.48 -2.63 -4.33
CA GLY A 65 -8.78 -1.96 -4.35
C GLY A 65 -9.98 -2.91 -4.18
N SER A 66 -9.86 -4.16 -4.64
CA SER A 66 -10.85 -5.22 -4.40
C SER A 66 -11.06 -5.48 -2.91
N GLU A 67 -9.97 -5.53 -2.14
CA GLU A 67 -10.00 -5.78 -0.70
C GLU A 67 -10.57 -4.58 0.06
N VAL A 68 -10.27 -3.35 -0.37
CA VAL A 68 -10.90 -2.14 0.20
C VAL A 68 -12.43 -2.27 0.14
N ARG A 69 -12.95 -2.68 -1.01
CA ARG A 69 -14.38 -2.86 -1.22
C ARG A 69 -14.96 -3.98 -0.36
N GLN A 70 -14.28 -5.12 -0.29
CA GLN A 70 -14.76 -6.26 0.49
C GLN A 70 -14.78 -5.96 1.99
N GLU A 71 -13.72 -5.39 2.52
CA GLU A 71 -13.63 -5.06 3.95
C GLU A 71 -14.60 -3.94 4.34
N PHE A 72 -14.85 -2.98 3.44
CA PHE A 72 -15.87 -1.97 3.64
C PHE A 72 -17.27 -2.61 3.79
N LEU A 73 -17.62 -3.56 2.89
CA LEU A 73 -18.90 -4.26 2.92
C LEU A 73 -19.07 -5.16 4.14
N ARG A 74 -17.99 -5.70 4.68
CA ARG A 74 -17.98 -6.47 5.93
C ARG A 74 -18.17 -5.61 7.19
N GLY A 75 -18.20 -4.27 7.04
CA GLY A 75 -18.24 -3.35 8.17
C GLY A 75 -16.91 -3.12 8.84
N PHE A 76 -15.84 -3.68 8.27
CA PHE A 76 -14.45 -3.42 8.61
C PHE A 76 -13.90 -2.27 7.76
N GLY A 77 -12.62 -2.17 7.67
CA GLY A 77 -11.90 -1.28 6.78
C GLY A 77 -10.50 -1.85 6.60
N VAL A 78 -9.67 -1.14 5.87
CA VAL A 78 -8.25 -1.50 5.71
C VAL A 78 -7.39 -0.40 6.31
N PRO A 79 -6.20 -0.74 6.85
CA PRO A 79 -5.25 0.27 7.29
C PRO A 79 -4.98 1.26 6.17
N THR A 80 -5.09 2.54 6.49
CA THR A 80 -5.01 3.62 5.49
C THR A 80 -3.96 4.63 5.93
N LEU A 81 -3.10 5.02 5.02
CA LEU A 81 -2.17 6.12 5.23
C LEU A 81 -2.77 7.39 4.63
N ILE A 82 -2.65 8.50 5.34
CA ILE A 82 -3.04 9.82 4.85
C ILE A 82 -1.87 10.78 4.87
N ALA A 83 -1.80 11.66 3.88
CA ALA A 83 -0.80 12.70 3.81
C ALA A 83 -1.35 13.96 3.13
N VAL A 84 -0.70 15.09 3.37
CA VAL A 84 -0.97 16.37 2.71
C VAL A 84 0.29 16.80 1.98
N HIS A 85 0.14 17.18 0.72
CA HIS A 85 1.20 17.84 -0.03
C HIS A 85 1.22 19.31 0.35
N ARG A 86 2.08 19.67 1.30
CA ARG A 86 2.07 20.99 1.97
C ARG A 86 2.22 22.18 1.03
N GLU A 87 2.84 22.00 -0.12
CA GLU A 87 2.98 23.05 -1.13
C GLU A 87 1.67 23.34 -1.86
N ASN A 88 0.68 22.46 -1.73
CA ASN A 88 -0.64 22.52 -2.32
C ASN A 88 -1.71 22.30 -1.23
N ASP A 89 -1.74 23.17 -0.26
CA ASP A 89 -2.76 23.24 0.80
C ASP A 89 -3.08 24.72 1.09
N PRO A 90 -3.68 25.43 0.12
CA PRO A 90 -3.88 26.88 0.20
C PRO A 90 -4.80 27.32 1.34
N ASN A 91 -5.73 26.45 1.75
CA ASN A 91 -6.68 26.73 2.82
C ASN A 91 -6.25 26.16 4.18
N GLY A 92 -5.25 25.27 4.22
CA GLY A 92 -4.82 24.58 5.42
C GLY A 92 -5.80 23.50 5.93
N ASP A 93 -6.72 23.04 5.08
CA ASP A 93 -7.77 22.07 5.40
C ASP A 93 -7.48 20.65 4.84
N GLY A 94 -6.36 20.48 4.15
CA GLY A 94 -6.00 19.22 3.51
C GLY A 94 -6.01 18.01 4.45
N LEU A 95 -5.56 18.17 5.69
CA LEU A 95 -5.55 17.08 6.66
C LEU A 95 -6.97 16.63 7.04
N GLU A 96 -7.89 17.57 7.22
CA GLU A 96 -9.29 17.25 7.55
C GLU A 96 -9.99 16.59 6.35
N ILE A 97 -9.70 17.01 5.12
CA ILE A 97 -10.18 16.35 3.90
C ILE A 97 -9.67 14.90 3.84
N ALA A 98 -8.37 14.68 4.04
CA ALA A 98 -7.77 13.35 4.01
C ALA A 98 -8.37 12.42 5.09
N LYS A 99 -8.59 12.92 6.31
CA LYS A 99 -9.29 12.20 7.39
C LYS A 99 -10.73 11.85 7.01
N ALA A 100 -11.45 12.78 6.41
CA ALA A 100 -12.84 12.57 5.97
C ALA A 100 -12.91 11.48 4.88
N LEU A 101 -11.99 11.48 3.91
CA LEU A 101 -11.88 10.45 2.89
C LEU A 101 -11.56 9.08 3.48
N ALA A 102 -10.59 9.01 4.40
CA ALA A 102 -10.26 7.76 5.09
C ALA A 102 -11.45 7.24 5.94
N ALA A 103 -12.23 8.14 6.55
CA ALA A 103 -13.43 7.76 7.27
C ALA A 103 -14.53 7.24 6.32
N ALA A 104 -14.74 7.90 5.18
CA ALA A 104 -15.74 7.52 4.19
C ALA A 104 -15.47 6.14 3.57
N THR A 105 -14.21 5.76 3.41
CA THR A 105 -13.79 4.45 2.90
C THR A 105 -13.70 3.36 3.98
N GLY A 106 -13.94 3.71 5.24
CA GLY A 106 -13.92 2.77 6.37
C GLY A 106 -12.54 2.57 7.01
N GLY A 107 -11.49 3.23 6.52
CA GLY A 107 -10.13 3.12 7.03
C GLY A 107 -10.01 3.42 8.53
N HIS A 108 -10.82 4.35 9.05
CA HIS A 108 -10.87 4.70 10.48
C HIS A 108 -11.16 3.52 11.40
N ARG A 109 -11.79 2.45 10.91
CA ARG A 109 -12.11 1.23 11.69
C ARG A 109 -10.90 0.30 11.83
N ALA A 110 -9.99 0.33 10.85
CA ALA A 110 -8.78 -0.50 10.84
C ALA A 110 -7.54 0.24 11.35
N GLY A 111 -7.52 1.56 11.21
CA GLY A 111 -6.44 2.44 11.63
C GLY A 111 -6.00 3.38 10.51
N VAL A 112 -5.79 4.64 10.86
CA VAL A 112 -5.31 5.69 9.96
C VAL A 112 -3.98 6.23 10.46
N LEU A 113 -2.97 6.23 9.61
CA LEU A 113 -1.64 6.76 9.91
C LEU A 113 -1.42 8.05 9.13
N GLU A 114 -1.15 9.13 9.85
CA GLU A 114 -0.70 10.38 9.25
C GLU A 114 0.78 10.26 8.88
N SER A 115 1.13 10.66 7.65
CA SER A 115 2.46 10.53 7.09
C SER A 115 2.79 11.72 6.16
N SER A 116 3.73 11.53 5.27
CA SER A 116 4.06 12.48 4.21
C SER A 116 4.06 11.79 2.84
N PRO A 117 3.88 12.52 1.73
CA PRO A 117 3.95 11.94 0.39
C PRO A 117 5.22 11.12 0.16
N ILE A 118 6.38 11.63 0.57
CA ILE A 118 7.66 10.95 0.42
C ILE A 118 7.72 9.65 1.23
N ALA A 119 7.26 9.67 2.48
CA ALA A 119 7.28 8.49 3.34
C ALA A 119 6.28 7.43 2.85
N GLU A 120 5.12 7.86 2.34
CA GLU A 120 4.14 6.96 1.72
C GLU A 120 4.75 6.21 0.54
N VAL A 121 5.25 6.93 -0.47
CA VAL A 121 5.81 6.34 -1.69
C VAL A 121 6.94 5.38 -1.38
N LYS A 122 7.90 5.80 -0.56
CA LYS A 122 9.03 4.94 -0.19
C LYS A 122 8.62 3.70 0.58
N SER A 123 7.72 3.83 1.56
CA SER A 123 7.29 2.69 2.35
C SER A 123 6.41 1.72 1.55
N ASP A 124 5.60 2.24 0.66
CA ASP A 124 4.74 1.44 -0.21
C ASP A 124 5.57 0.62 -1.20
N LEU A 125 6.47 1.28 -1.95
CA LEU A 125 7.35 0.61 -2.89
C LEU A 125 8.24 -0.45 -2.19
N MET A 126 8.79 -0.13 -1.02
CA MET A 126 9.58 -1.11 -0.25
C MET A 126 8.72 -2.26 0.28
N GLY A 127 7.54 -1.98 0.81
CA GLY A 127 6.64 -2.99 1.36
C GLY A 127 6.03 -3.87 0.28
N GLU A 128 5.45 -3.28 -0.75
CA GLU A 128 4.77 -4.00 -1.80
C GLU A 128 5.75 -4.72 -2.72
N GLN A 129 6.68 -4.01 -3.32
CA GLN A 129 7.55 -4.59 -4.36
C GLN A 129 8.60 -5.53 -3.77
N THR A 130 9.21 -5.17 -2.64
CA THR A 130 10.27 -5.98 -2.04
C THR A 130 9.70 -7.15 -1.25
N ILE A 131 8.74 -6.90 -0.36
CA ILE A 131 8.22 -7.94 0.55
C ILE A 131 7.12 -8.75 -0.14
N LEU A 132 6.00 -8.11 -0.50
CA LEU A 132 4.80 -8.83 -0.97
C LEU A 132 5.00 -9.47 -2.34
N CYS A 133 5.44 -8.70 -3.33
CA CYS A 133 5.60 -9.19 -4.69
C CYS A 133 6.97 -9.82 -4.94
N GLY A 134 8.02 -9.33 -4.30
CA GLY A 134 9.38 -9.83 -4.43
C GLY A 134 9.63 -11.09 -3.61
N VAL A 135 9.98 -10.91 -2.34
CA VAL A 135 10.48 -12.02 -1.49
C VAL A 135 9.39 -13.05 -1.20
N LEU A 136 8.18 -12.60 -0.85
CA LEU A 136 7.10 -13.49 -0.42
C LEU A 136 6.64 -14.38 -1.57
N GLN A 137 6.31 -13.79 -2.69
CA GLN A 137 5.81 -14.50 -3.87
C GLN A 137 6.89 -15.36 -4.51
N THR A 138 8.08 -14.81 -4.75
CA THR A 138 9.19 -15.55 -5.35
C THR A 138 9.64 -16.69 -4.44
N GLY A 139 9.80 -16.46 -3.14
CA GLY A 139 10.15 -17.50 -2.18
C GLY A 139 9.11 -18.62 -2.11
N SER A 140 7.82 -18.29 -2.22
CA SER A 140 6.73 -19.27 -2.27
C SER A 140 6.79 -20.15 -3.50
N ILE A 141 7.03 -19.55 -4.68
CA ILE A 141 7.16 -20.30 -5.95
C ILE A 141 8.36 -21.23 -5.89
N LEU A 142 9.53 -20.73 -5.49
CA LEU A 142 10.74 -21.57 -5.38
C LEU A 142 10.57 -22.71 -4.39
N CYS A 143 9.89 -22.48 -3.27
CA CYS A 143 9.59 -23.52 -2.27
C CYS A 143 8.62 -24.56 -2.84
N PHE A 144 7.57 -24.13 -3.53
CA PHE A 144 6.61 -25.01 -4.19
C PHE A 144 7.30 -25.89 -5.25
N ASP A 145 8.05 -25.28 -6.15
CA ASP A 145 8.76 -25.98 -7.22
C ASP A 145 9.70 -27.04 -6.64
N LYS A 146 10.46 -26.66 -5.60
CA LYS A 146 11.37 -27.61 -4.95
C LYS A 146 10.65 -28.79 -4.28
N MET A 147 9.51 -28.55 -3.66
CA MET A 147 8.70 -29.64 -3.09
C MET A 147 8.20 -30.60 -4.17
N VAL A 148 7.74 -30.07 -5.31
CA VAL A 148 7.26 -30.88 -6.43
C VAL A 148 8.41 -31.68 -7.07
N GLU A 149 9.59 -31.09 -7.24
CA GLU A 149 10.80 -31.77 -7.70
C GLU A 149 11.20 -32.96 -6.80
N GLU A 150 11.02 -32.83 -5.48
CA GLU A 150 11.27 -33.90 -4.51
C GLU A 150 10.13 -34.94 -4.41
N GLY A 151 9.14 -34.85 -5.30
CA GLY A 151 8.05 -35.82 -5.43
C GLY A 151 6.85 -35.58 -4.53
N ILE A 152 6.72 -34.39 -3.93
CA ILE A 152 5.55 -34.02 -3.16
C ILE A 152 4.41 -33.69 -4.11
N ASP A 153 3.22 -34.18 -3.83
CA ASP A 153 2.03 -33.90 -4.62
C ASP A 153 1.78 -32.36 -4.73
N PRO A 154 1.56 -31.84 -5.96
CA PRO A 154 1.42 -30.39 -6.15
C PRO A 154 0.27 -29.75 -5.35
N ALA A 155 -0.87 -30.43 -5.20
CA ALA A 155 -1.98 -29.91 -4.42
C ALA A 155 -1.64 -29.83 -2.93
N TYR A 156 -0.90 -30.81 -2.43
CA TYR A 156 -0.40 -30.82 -1.06
C TYR A 156 0.67 -29.74 -0.85
N ALA A 157 1.64 -29.63 -1.76
CA ALA A 157 2.68 -28.59 -1.72
C ALA A 157 2.06 -27.17 -1.69
N SER A 158 1.05 -26.92 -2.53
CA SER A 158 0.31 -25.64 -2.55
C SER A 158 -0.32 -25.33 -1.19
N LYS A 159 -0.94 -26.32 -0.55
CA LYS A 159 -1.53 -26.15 0.79
C LYS A 159 -0.49 -25.90 1.87
N LEU A 160 0.66 -26.55 1.81
CA LEU A 160 1.75 -26.31 2.75
C LEU A 160 2.29 -24.88 2.68
N VAL A 161 2.45 -24.33 1.47
CA VAL A 161 2.86 -22.93 1.28
C VAL A 161 1.80 -21.99 1.87
N GLN A 162 0.53 -22.21 1.56
CA GLN A 162 -0.59 -21.40 2.09
C GLN A 162 -0.59 -21.40 3.62
N TYR A 163 -0.61 -22.54 4.24
CA TYR A 163 -0.66 -22.68 5.71
C TYR A 163 0.58 -22.12 6.40
N GLY A 164 1.75 -22.22 5.75
CA GLY A 164 2.97 -21.57 6.23
C GLY A 164 2.80 -20.06 6.37
N TRP A 165 2.26 -19.43 5.33
CA TRP A 165 2.00 -17.99 5.34
C TRP A 165 0.92 -17.58 6.34
N GLU A 166 -0.19 -18.29 6.41
CA GLU A 166 -1.27 -18.01 7.36
C GLU A 166 -0.74 -18.01 8.81
N ASN A 167 0.05 -19.01 9.17
CA ASN A 167 0.61 -19.10 10.52
C ASN A 167 1.63 -18.02 10.86
N ILE A 168 2.53 -17.73 9.93
CA ILE A 168 3.59 -16.73 10.19
C ILE A 168 3.04 -15.30 10.17
N THR A 169 2.07 -15.01 9.31
CA THR A 169 1.42 -13.70 9.27
C THR A 169 0.56 -13.44 10.50
N GLU A 170 -0.09 -14.48 11.07
CA GLU A 170 -0.80 -14.33 12.33
C GLU A 170 0.15 -14.01 13.49
N ALA A 171 1.32 -14.64 13.52
CA ALA A 171 2.35 -14.31 14.51
C ALA A 171 2.85 -12.86 14.38
N LEU A 172 3.02 -12.38 13.14
CA LEU A 172 3.40 -11.00 12.84
C LEU A 172 2.31 -10.02 13.31
N LYS A 173 1.05 -10.32 13.03
CA LYS A 173 -0.11 -9.50 13.39
C LYS A 173 -0.27 -9.32 14.91
N ILE A 174 -0.03 -10.37 15.68
CA ILE A 174 -0.20 -10.36 17.14
C ILE A 174 0.90 -9.55 17.84
N GLY A 175 2.15 -9.68 17.41
CA GLY A 175 3.28 -9.11 18.15
C GLY A 175 4.45 -8.58 17.31
N GLY A 176 4.21 -8.30 16.02
CA GLY A 176 5.21 -7.74 15.13
C GLY A 176 6.33 -8.73 14.74
N VAL A 177 7.37 -8.20 14.10
CA VAL A 177 8.50 -8.98 13.56
C VAL A 177 9.20 -9.78 14.67
N THR A 178 9.37 -9.23 15.85
CA THR A 178 10.00 -9.91 16.99
C THR A 178 9.21 -11.15 17.38
N ASN A 179 7.89 -11.04 17.56
CA ASN A 179 7.05 -12.18 17.90
C ASN A 179 7.03 -13.24 16.81
N MET A 180 7.07 -12.84 15.55
CA MET A 180 7.19 -13.75 14.42
C MET A 180 8.50 -14.55 14.50
N MET A 181 9.63 -13.90 14.75
CA MET A 181 10.94 -14.54 14.87
C MET A 181 11.05 -15.44 16.10
N ASP A 182 10.48 -15.04 17.24
CA ASP A 182 10.55 -15.80 18.49
C ASP A 182 9.82 -17.15 18.41
N ARG A 183 8.81 -17.26 17.57
CA ARG A 183 8.05 -18.49 17.34
C ARG A 183 8.74 -19.50 16.44
N LEU A 184 9.82 -19.12 15.78
CA LEU A 184 10.60 -20.04 14.96
C LEU A 184 11.39 -21.02 15.83
N SER A 185 11.53 -22.25 15.34
CA SER A 185 12.47 -23.23 15.91
C SER A 185 13.92 -22.77 15.73
N ASN A 186 14.84 -23.26 16.55
CA ASN A 186 16.25 -22.90 16.43
C ASN A 186 16.84 -23.18 15.04
N PRO A 187 16.61 -24.34 14.40
CA PRO A 187 17.05 -24.56 13.02
C PRO A 187 16.49 -23.53 12.04
N ALA A 188 15.21 -23.14 12.18
CA ALA A 188 14.59 -22.14 11.33
C ALA A 188 15.21 -20.74 11.53
N LYS A 189 15.55 -20.37 12.77
CA LYS A 189 16.26 -19.12 13.09
C LYS A 189 17.64 -19.07 12.43
N ILE A 190 18.40 -20.17 12.51
CA ILE A 190 19.71 -20.28 11.87
C ILE A 190 19.57 -20.12 10.35
N ARG A 191 18.60 -20.81 9.75
CA ARG A 191 18.35 -20.72 8.31
C ARG A 191 17.90 -19.33 7.88
N ALA A 192 17.06 -18.65 8.66
CA ALA A 192 16.64 -17.29 8.42
C ALA A 192 17.84 -16.32 8.44
N PHE A 193 18.75 -16.51 9.40
CA PHE A 193 19.99 -15.72 9.46
C PHE A 193 20.87 -15.94 8.23
N GLU A 194 21.13 -17.18 7.84
CA GLU A 194 21.92 -17.52 6.63
C GLU A 194 21.33 -16.89 5.36
N LEU A 195 20.00 -16.91 5.22
CA LEU A 195 19.31 -16.30 4.11
C LEU A 195 19.40 -14.77 4.15
N SER A 196 19.30 -14.17 5.35
CA SER A 196 19.41 -12.72 5.50
C SER A 196 20.78 -12.17 5.07
N GLU A 197 21.85 -12.92 5.36
CA GLU A 197 23.19 -12.52 4.91
C GLU A 197 23.32 -12.52 3.38
N ARG A 198 22.72 -13.49 2.70
CA ARG A 198 22.69 -13.53 1.22
C ARG A 198 21.82 -12.42 0.61
N LEU A 199 20.70 -12.08 1.26
CA LEU A 199 19.81 -11.02 0.78
C LEU A 199 20.38 -9.62 0.94
N LYS A 200 21.38 -9.43 1.81
CA LYS A 200 22.08 -8.14 1.93
C LYS A 200 22.98 -7.82 0.74
N GLU A 201 23.30 -8.82 -0.09
CA GLU A 201 24.15 -8.67 -1.27
C GLU A 201 23.35 -8.29 -2.54
N ILE A 202 22.03 -8.27 -2.46
CA ILE A 202 21.11 -7.92 -3.54
C ILE A 202 20.64 -6.48 -3.36
#